data_a69a897b1085eabef312e2534f185f50
#
_entry.id   a69a897b1085eabef312e2534f185f50
#
_cell.length_a   1.000
_cell.length_b   1.000
_cell.length_c   1.000
_cell.angle_alpha   90.00
_cell.angle_beta   90.00
_cell.angle_gamma   90.00
#
_symmetry.space_group_name_H-M   'P 1'
#
loop_
_entity.id
_entity.type
_entity.pdbx_description
1 polymer ?
#
loop_
_entity_poly.entity_id
_entity_poly.type
_entity_poly.pdbx_seq_one_letter_code
_entity_poly.pdbx_strand_id
1 'polypeptide(L)'
;MTIYQTYDNEPQTTIYWCPTGELTFLPIHAAGDYTKTEKGHKVYDFVASSYTPNISSLLQPVLQRVSGLATQLLTVAVADPNGQAIIRGTNDEILRISREVMADPNCEITSLSGQSATLNSVTAAMRKASWIHFACHGVQSAEHPLESALLLSGSDRLCLSDIISLDLPVAELAFLSACQTATGIGSLPSEWMHLGAGMNIAGFRSVIATLWSIADSHAPEVAAVAYRELLKHRTMDQNTVNSAQALHKAVAVLRKKVGCEDFLAWVPYIHTGI
;
A
#
# COMPACT_ATOMS: atom_id res chain seq x y z
N MET A 1 1.20 29.48 3.76
CA MET A 1 0.59 29.60 2.42
C MET A 1 1.18 28.47 1.59
N THR A 2 0.52 27.32 1.55
CA THR A 2 1.03 26.09 0.94
C THR A 2 0.69 26.11 -0.53
N ILE A 3 1.70 26.21 -1.37
CA ILE A 3 1.54 26.25 -2.84
C ILE A 3 1.25 24.82 -3.30
N TYR A 4 -0.02 24.44 -3.32
CA TYR A 4 -0.48 23.26 -4.08
C TYR A 4 -0.78 23.75 -5.51
N GLN A 5 0.25 23.70 -6.37
CA GLN A 5 0.03 23.85 -7.80
C GLN A 5 -0.82 22.68 -8.29
N THR A 6 -1.88 23.03 -8.99
CA THR A 6 -2.78 22.15 -9.72
C THR A 6 -1.97 21.18 -10.59
N TYR A 7 -2.07 19.88 -10.26
CA TYR A 7 -1.61 18.84 -11.16
C TYR A 7 -2.55 18.80 -12.37
N ASP A 8 -1.99 18.71 -13.56
CA ASP A 8 -2.75 18.55 -14.80
C ASP A 8 -3.81 17.46 -14.60
N ASN A 9 -5.08 17.87 -14.76
CA ASN A 9 -6.27 17.06 -14.46
C ASN A 9 -6.59 16.03 -15.56
N GLU A 10 -5.62 15.58 -16.34
CA GLU A 10 -5.88 14.51 -17.27
C GLU A 10 -5.86 13.16 -16.53
N PRO A 11 -6.91 12.34 -16.67
CA PRO A 11 -6.93 11.01 -16.08
C PRO A 11 -5.83 10.18 -16.72
N GLN A 12 -4.77 9.88 -15.97
CA GLN A 12 -3.71 9.02 -16.47
C GLN A 12 -4.26 7.59 -16.63
N THR A 13 -3.99 7.00 -17.78
CA THR A 13 -4.31 5.60 -18.04
C THR A 13 -3.56 4.72 -17.05
N THR A 14 -4.24 3.75 -16.44
CA THR A 14 -3.59 2.72 -15.62
C THR A 14 -3.19 1.55 -16.51
N ILE A 15 -1.91 1.15 -16.42
CA ILE A 15 -1.41 -0.07 -17.05
C ILE A 15 -1.22 -1.14 -15.98
N TYR A 16 -1.71 -2.36 -16.28
CA TYR A 16 -1.55 -3.54 -15.45
C TYR A 16 -0.39 -4.39 -15.99
N TRP A 17 0.71 -4.41 -15.23
CA TRP A 17 1.88 -5.20 -15.56
C TRP A 17 1.72 -6.63 -15.03
N CYS A 18 1.84 -7.60 -15.92
CA CYS A 18 1.91 -9.02 -15.55
C CYS A 18 3.30 -9.57 -15.94
N PRO A 19 4.37 -9.19 -15.21
CA PRO A 19 5.73 -9.58 -15.56
C PRO A 19 5.93 -11.08 -15.33
N THR A 20 6.73 -11.70 -16.21
CA THR A 20 7.10 -13.12 -16.12
C THR A 20 8.61 -13.28 -16.19
N GLY A 21 9.13 -14.38 -15.66
CA GLY A 21 10.56 -14.66 -15.62
C GLY A 21 11.33 -13.57 -14.88
N GLU A 22 12.47 -13.15 -15.41
CA GLU A 22 13.35 -12.17 -14.77
C GLU A 22 12.75 -10.76 -14.66
N LEU A 23 11.78 -10.42 -15.50
CA LEU A 23 11.08 -9.14 -15.41
C LEU A 23 10.27 -8.97 -14.14
N THR A 24 9.92 -10.07 -13.47
CA THR A 24 9.23 -10.05 -12.17
C THR A 24 10.03 -9.32 -11.10
N PHE A 25 11.35 -9.29 -11.23
CA PHE A 25 12.25 -8.65 -10.27
C PHE A 25 12.52 -7.17 -10.58
N LEU A 26 12.02 -6.65 -11.70
CA LEU A 26 12.30 -5.29 -12.12
C LEU A 26 11.15 -4.35 -11.79
N PRO A 27 11.44 -3.16 -11.22
CA PRO A 27 10.44 -2.13 -11.00
C PRO A 27 10.08 -1.42 -12.31
N ILE A 28 9.24 -2.06 -13.15
CA ILE A 28 8.88 -1.58 -14.50
C ILE A 28 8.31 -0.16 -14.46
N HIS A 29 7.57 0.20 -13.40
CA HIS A 29 7.02 1.53 -13.20
C HIS A 29 8.08 2.63 -13.09
N ALA A 30 9.32 2.26 -12.78
CA ALA A 30 10.45 3.18 -12.69
C ALA A 30 11.35 3.14 -13.95
N ALA A 31 11.00 2.37 -14.97
CA ALA A 31 11.80 2.30 -16.19
C ALA A 31 11.82 3.64 -16.94
N GLY A 32 12.97 3.99 -17.51
CA GLY A 32 13.12 5.23 -18.26
C GLY A 32 14.54 5.69 -18.50
N ASP A 33 14.69 6.76 -19.26
CA ASP A 33 15.96 7.45 -19.49
C ASP A 33 16.10 8.62 -18.49
N TYR A 34 16.88 8.41 -17.45
CA TYR A 34 17.14 9.40 -16.38
C TYR A 34 18.24 10.41 -16.74
N THR A 35 18.90 10.28 -17.89
CA THR A 35 19.79 11.33 -18.43
C THR A 35 18.98 12.52 -18.97
N LYS A 36 17.69 12.34 -19.21
CA LYS A 36 16.74 13.37 -19.67
C LYS A 36 15.95 13.92 -18.50
N THR A 37 15.89 15.23 -18.39
CA THR A 37 15.12 15.94 -17.35
C THR A 37 13.69 16.23 -17.77
N GLU A 38 13.42 16.27 -19.06
CA GLU A 38 12.12 16.57 -19.66
C GLU A 38 11.13 15.40 -19.42
N LYS A 39 9.82 15.72 -19.43
CA LYS A 39 8.74 14.72 -19.43
C LYS A 39 8.77 13.90 -20.73
N GLY A 40 8.25 12.67 -20.65
CA GLY A 40 8.12 11.78 -21.82
C GLY A 40 9.27 10.81 -21.99
N HIS A 41 10.09 10.62 -20.98
CA HIS A 41 11.25 9.71 -21.02
C HIS A 41 11.18 8.59 -19.97
N LYS A 42 10.19 8.60 -19.07
CA LYS A 42 10.03 7.60 -18.01
C LYS A 42 8.60 7.05 -18.05
N VAL A 43 8.41 5.80 -17.65
CA VAL A 43 7.08 5.15 -17.63
C VAL A 43 6.08 5.96 -16.84
N TYR A 44 6.47 6.51 -15.70
CA TYR A 44 5.59 7.31 -14.87
C TYR A 44 5.17 8.66 -15.48
N ASP A 45 5.76 9.09 -16.60
CA ASP A 45 5.34 10.28 -17.33
C ASP A 45 4.06 10.04 -18.14
N PHE A 46 3.76 8.76 -18.44
CA PHE A 46 2.68 8.37 -19.34
C PHE A 46 1.52 7.67 -18.62
N VAL A 47 1.82 6.87 -17.57
CA VAL A 47 0.84 5.96 -16.99
C VAL A 47 0.99 5.81 -15.48
N ALA A 48 -0.13 5.55 -14.81
CA ALA A 48 -0.12 4.95 -13.50
C ALA A 48 0.10 3.43 -13.66
N SER A 49 0.92 2.84 -12.82
CA SER A 49 1.28 1.43 -12.90
C SER A 49 0.62 0.62 -11.79
N SER A 50 0.04 -0.51 -12.17
CA SER A 50 -0.42 -1.56 -11.26
C SER A 50 0.24 -2.88 -11.65
N TYR A 51 0.47 -3.76 -10.70
CA TYR A 51 0.99 -5.10 -10.96
C TYR A 51 -0.09 -6.16 -10.73
N THR A 52 -0.01 -7.25 -11.45
CA THR A 52 -0.88 -8.40 -11.25
C THR A 52 -0.09 -9.70 -11.42
N PRO A 53 -0.31 -10.69 -10.55
CA PRO A 53 0.36 -11.99 -10.68
C PRO A 53 -0.15 -12.79 -11.89
N ASN A 54 -1.38 -12.53 -12.33
CA ASN A 54 -1.99 -13.18 -13.48
C ASN A 54 -3.14 -12.35 -14.04
N ILE A 55 -3.49 -12.61 -15.30
CA ILE A 55 -4.56 -11.90 -16.02
C ILE A 55 -5.93 -12.24 -15.44
N SER A 56 -6.12 -13.44 -14.90
CA SER A 56 -7.41 -13.87 -14.34
C SER A 56 -7.83 -13.03 -13.13
N SER A 57 -6.87 -12.49 -12.38
CA SER A 57 -7.15 -11.57 -11.26
C SER A 57 -7.84 -10.29 -11.71
N LEU A 58 -7.60 -9.84 -12.95
CA LEU A 58 -8.23 -8.65 -13.52
C LEU A 58 -9.66 -8.91 -14.02
N LEU A 59 -10.03 -10.18 -14.22
CA LEU A 59 -11.32 -10.59 -14.75
C LEU A 59 -12.32 -10.92 -13.64
N GLN A 60 -11.92 -10.82 -12.38
CA GLN A 60 -12.85 -11.07 -11.27
C GLN A 60 -13.97 -10.03 -11.30
N PRO A 61 -15.25 -10.48 -11.14
CA PRO A 61 -16.37 -9.56 -11.16
C PRO A 61 -16.16 -8.51 -10.07
N VAL A 62 -16.32 -7.25 -10.48
CA VAL A 62 -16.38 -6.13 -9.55
C VAL A 62 -17.62 -6.35 -8.70
N LEU A 63 -17.46 -6.89 -7.50
CA LEU A 63 -18.56 -6.88 -6.54
C LEU A 63 -18.97 -5.42 -6.36
N GLN A 64 -20.15 -5.07 -6.86
CA GLN A 64 -20.64 -3.71 -6.71
C GLN A 64 -20.76 -3.45 -5.22
N ARG A 65 -20.01 -2.45 -4.77
CA ARG A 65 -20.16 -1.95 -3.40
C ARG A 65 -21.63 -1.58 -3.22
N VAL A 66 -22.22 -2.00 -2.14
CA VAL A 66 -23.57 -1.54 -1.78
C VAL A 66 -23.48 -0.02 -1.60
N SER A 67 -24.09 0.74 -2.51
CA SER A 67 -24.10 2.19 -2.46
C SER A 67 -24.60 2.68 -1.11
N GLY A 68 -23.88 3.60 -0.49
CA GLY A 68 -24.28 4.22 0.79
C GLY A 68 -23.65 3.64 2.05
N LEU A 69 -22.83 2.58 1.96
CA LEU A 69 -22.08 2.13 3.13
C LEU A 69 -20.85 3.01 3.37
N ALA A 70 -20.65 3.42 4.63
CA ALA A 70 -19.44 4.13 5.04
C ALA A 70 -18.19 3.25 4.81
N THR A 71 -17.06 3.87 4.43
CA THR A 71 -15.77 3.17 4.41
C THR A 71 -15.33 2.90 5.84
N GLN A 72 -15.08 1.64 6.14
CA GLN A 72 -14.51 1.23 7.41
C GLN A 72 -13.00 1.10 7.26
N LEU A 73 -12.25 2.11 7.73
CA LEU A 73 -10.80 2.07 7.72
C LEU A 73 -10.27 1.52 9.04
N LEU A 74 -9.52 0.42 8.98
CA LEU A 74 -8.71 -0.08 10.08
C LEU A 74 -7.28 0.41 9.92
N THR A 75 -6.73 1.07 10.93
CA THR A 75 -5.29 1.35 11.01
C THR A 75 -4.65 0.51 12.10
N VAL A 76 -3.53 -0.14 11.78
CA VAL A 76 -2.74 -0.94 12.72
C VAL A 76 -1.34 -0.35 12.79
N ALA A 77 -0.96 0.14 13.97
CA ALA A 77 0.30 0.84 14.18
C ALA A 77 1.14 0.17 15.27
N VAL A 78 2.25 -0.47 14.90
CA VAL A 78 3.17 -1.10 15.85
C VAL A 78 4.58 -0.57 15.60
N ALA A 79 4.97 0.42 16.41
CA ALA A 79 6.27 1.08 16.29
C ALA A 79 7.42 0.24 16.85
N ASP A 80 7.15 -0.53 17.89
CA ASP A 80 8.16 -1.29 18.65
C ASP A 80 7.66 -2.71 18.92
N PRO A 81 7.74 -3.61 17.94
CA PRO A 81 7.56 -5.04 18.19
C PRO A 81 8.82 -5.60 18.85
N ASN A 82 8.67 -6.50 19.80
CA ASN A 82 9.76 -7.06 20.59
C ASN A 82 10.98 -7.47 19.75
N GLY A 83 12.14 -6.85 20.02
CA GLY A 83 13.43 -7.19 19.43
C GLY A 83 13.71 -6.63 18.04
N GLN A 84 12.86 -5.75 17.52
CA GLN A 84 13.07 -5.05 16.25
C GLN A 84 13.46 -3.58 16.48
N ALA A 85 13.97 -2.93 15.43
CA ALA A 85 14.24 -1.50 15.46
C ALA A 85 12.94 -0.70 15.56
N ILE A 86 12.95 0.42 16.30
CA ILE A 86 11.76 1.27 16.46
C ILE A 86 11.47 2.02 15.17
N ILE A 87 10.24 1.88 14.63
CA ILE A 87 9.74 2.68 13.50
C ILE A 87 9.18 4.01 14.03
N ARG A 88 9.95 5.08 13.91
CA ARG A 88 9.58 6.38 14.49
C ARG A 88 8.44 7.08 13.76
N GLY A 89 8.26 6.81 12.46
CA GLY A 89 7.24 7.44 11.61
C GLY A 89 5.81 6.95 11.83
N THR A 90 5.62 5.80 12.47
CA THR A 90 4.33 5.10 12.57
C THR A 90 3.19 5.96 13.12
N ASN A 91 3.42 6.66 14.24
CA ASN A 91 2.39 7.49 14.86
C ASN A 91 2.06 8.75 14.03
N ASP A 92 3.05 9.37 13.40
CA ASP A 92 2.85 10.52 12.50
C ASP A 92 2.05 10.09 11.26
N GLU A 93 2.34 8.91 10.73
CA GLU A 93 1.64 8.33 9.61
C GLU A 93 0.14 8.16 9.90
N ILE A 94 -0.21 7.49 11.00
CA ILE A 94 -1.61 7.30 11.38
C ILE A 94 -2.31 8.63 11.69
N LEU A 95 -1.62 9.57 12.33
CA LEU A 95 -2.18 10.89 12.61
C LEU A 95 -2.50 11.66 11.32
N ARG A 96 -1.63 11.61 10.31
CA ARG A 96 -1.86 12.26 9.01
C ARG A 96 -3.00 11.60 8.26
N ILE A 97 -3.04 10.26 8.20
CA ILE A 97 -4.14 9.51 7.59
C ILE A 97 -5.47 9.88 8.26
N SER A 98 -5.51 9.89 9.60
CA SER A 98 -6.72 10.23 10.35
C SER A 98 -7.24 11.62 10.02
N ARG A 99 -6.37 12.61 9.83
CA ARG A 99 -6.77 13.97 9.43
C ARG A 99 -7.43 14.01 8.05
N GLU A 100 -6.90 13.27 7.09
CA GLU A 100 -7.48 13.20 5.74
C GLU A 100 -8.84 12.47 5.77
N VAL A 101 -8.93 11.37 6.51
CA VAL A 101 -10.13 10.53 6.59
C VAL A 101 -11.26 11.20 7.37
N MET A 102 -10.97 11.88 8.47
CA MET A 102 -11.97 12.61 9.27
C MET A 102 -12.63 13.77 8.52
N ALA A 103 -12.04 14.21 7.41
CA ALA A 103 -12.64 15.22 6.53
C ALA A 103 -13.78 14.65 5.66
N ASP A 104 -13.89 13.32 5.52
CA ASP A 104 -14.96 12.65 4.78
C ASP A 104 -15.99 12.05 5.76
N PRO A 105 -17.23 12.55 5.80
CA PRO A 105 -18.28 12.06 6.72
C PRO A 105 -18.71 10.61 6.42
N ASN A 106 -18.35 10.08 5.25
CA ASN A 106 -18.65 8.70 4.85
C ASN A 106 -17.50 7.73 5.14
N CYS A 107 -16.55 8.10 5.99
CA CYS A 107 -15.45 7.26 6.37
C CYS A 107 -15.38 7.16 7.90
N GLU A 108 -15.33 5.94 8.41
CA GLU A 108 -15.14 5.65 9.84
C GLU A 108 -13.77 5.02 10.03
N ILE A 109 -13.08 5.39 11.11
CA ILE A 109 -11.75 4.91 11.42
C ILE A 109 -11.72 4.13 12.72
N THR A 110 -11.15 2.93 12.68
CA THR A 110 -10.79 2.13 13.85
C THR A 110 -9.27 2.04 13.91
N SER A 111 -8.68 2.44 15.04
CA SER A 111 -7.22 2.42 15.20
C SER A 111 -6.82 1.43 16.29
N LEU A 112 -5.91 0.53 15.95
CA LEU A 112 -5.24 -0.38 16.89
C LEU A 112 -3.76 -0.03 16.93
N SER A 113 -3.23 0.29 18.11
CA SER A 113 -1.83 0.70 18.24
C SER A 113 -1.16 0.11 19.47
N GLY A 114 0.16 -0.09 19.38
CA GLY A 114 0.94 -0.63 20.49
C GLY A 114 0.30 -1.90 21.06
N GLN A 115 0.03 -1.93 22.35
CA GLN A 115 -0.49 -3.11 23.06
C GLN A 115 -1.91 -3.55 22.61
N SER A 116 -2.70 -2.66 21.99
CA SER A 116 -4.03 -3.02 21.49
C SER A 116 -3.99 -3.78 20.16
N ALA A 117 -2.88 -3.73 19.44
CA ALA A 117 -2.70 -4.40 18.15
C ALA A 117 -2.31 -5.88 18.33
N THR A 118 -3.13 -6.65 19.03
CA THR A 118 -2.95 -8.10 19.18
C THR A 118 -3.49 -8.85 17.97
N LEU A 119 -3.06 -10.10 17.74
CA LEU A 119 -3.55 -10.94 16.64
C LEU A 119 -5.09 -11.04 16.66
N ASN A 120 -5.67 -11.27 17.83
CA ASN A 120 -7.12 -11.40 17.97
C ASN A 120 -7.86 -10.10 17.66
N SER A 121 -7.39 -8.95 18.18
CA SER A 121 -8.05 -7.66 17.93
C SER A 121 -7.93 -7.23 16.47
N VAL A 122 -6.76 -7.45 15.85
CA VAL A 122 -6.52 -7.12 14.44
C VAL A 122 -7.39 -7.98 13.53
N THR A 123 -7.38 -9.30 13.69
CA THR A 123 -8.19 -10.21 12.85
C THR A 123 -9.70 -9.98 13.01
N ALA A 124 -10.17 -9.69 14.22
CA ALA A 124 -11.57 -9.34 14.47
C ALA A 124 -11.97 -8.02 13.79
N ALA A 125 -11.08 -7.01 13.79
CA ALA A 125 -11.31 -5.73 13.13
C ALA A 125 -11.23 -5.84 11.60
N MET A 126 -10.29 -6.66 11.07
CA MET A 126 -10.15 -6.92 9.62
C MET A 126 -11.44 -7.42 8.97
N ARG A 127 -12.21 -8.28 9.64
CA ARG A 127 -13.48 -8.82 9.12
C ARG A 127 -14.54 -7.74 8.86
N LYS A 128 -14.42 -6.57 9.46
CA LYS A 128 -15.37 -5.46 9.35
C LYS A 128 -14.85 -4.32 8.47
N ALA A 129 -13.54 -4.27 8.27
CA ALA A 129 -12.90 -3.19 7.55
C ALA A 129 -12.95 -3.41 6.04
N SER A 130 -13.32 -2.36 5.29
CA SER A 130 -13.18 -2.34 3.83
C SER A 130 -11.79 -1.87 3.42
N TRP A 131 -11.20 -0.96 4.18
CA TRP A 131 -9.83 -0.49 3.99
C TRP A 131 -8.97 -0.82 5.21
N ILE A 132 -7.73 -1.24 4.97
CA ILE A 132 -6.78 -1.54 6.05
C ILE A 132 -5.45 -0.87 5.76
N HIS A 133 -4.88 -0.27 6.81
CA HIS A 133 -3.54 0.30 6.76
C HIS A 133 -2.67 -0.30 7.86
N PHE A 134 -1.56 -0.94 7.45
CA PHE A 134 -0.56 -1.46 8.37
C PHE A 134 0.68 -0.57 8.36
N ALA A 135 0.99 0.03 9.50
CA ALA A 135 2.24 0.73 9.78
C ALA A 135 3.01 -0.07 10.86
N CYS A 136 3.74 -1.10 10.44
CA CYS A 136 4.44 -2.03 11.32
C CYS A 136 5.62 -2.67 10.59
N HIS A 137 6.37 -3.53 11.27
CA HIS A 137 7.36 -4.38 10.60
C HIS A 137 6.71 -5.55 9.87
N GLY A 138 7.27 -5.88 8.68
CA GLY A 138 7.03 -7.13 7.99
C GLY A 138 8.25 -8.05 8.10
N VAL A 139 8.01 -9.35 8.18
CA VAL A 139 9.03 -10.40 8.11
C VAL A 139 8.66 -11.33 6.97
N GLN A 140 9.61 -11.59 6.10
CA GLN A 140 9.41 -12.50 4.98
C GLN A 140 10.21 -13.80 5.18
N SER A 141 9.62 -14.90 4.73
CA SER A 141 10.24 -16.21 4.71
C SER A 141 10.27 -16.71 3.25
N ALA A 142 11.48 -16.77 2.68
CA ALA A 142 11.67 -17.29 1.32
C ALA A 142 11.42 -18.81 1.24
N GLU A 143 11.77 -19.53 2.30
CA GLU A 143 11.60 -21.00 2.37
C GLU A 143 10.14 -21.39 2.65
N HIS A 144 9.46 -20.59 3.47
CA HIS A 144 8.07 -20.83 3.89
C HIS A 144 7.21 -19.56 3.67
N PRO A 145 6.81 -19.24 2.44
CA PRO A 145 6.10 -17.99 2.13
C PRO A 145 4.85 -17.73 2.97
N LEU A 146 4.12 -18.77 3.36
CA LEU A 146 2.93 -18.68 4.21
C LEU A 146 3.23 -18.25 5.66
N GLU A 147 4.49 -18.34 6.10
CA GLU A 147 4.97 -17.87 7.39
C GLU A 147 5.45 -16.40 7.35
N SER A 148 5.51 -15.79 6.17
CA SER A 148 5.70 -14.33 6.06
C SER A 148 4.62 -13.63 6.87
N ALA A 149 4.97 -12.59 7.63
CA ALA A 149 4.07 -12.03 8.61
C ALA A 149 4.24 -10.52 8.80
N LEU A 150 3.17 -9.87 9.24
CA LEU A 150 3.19 -8.55 9.85
C LEU A 150 3.38 -8.71 11.37
N LEU A 151 4.33 -7.97 11.94
CA LEU A 151 4.62 -8.03 13.37
C LEU A 151 3.66 -7.13 14.14
N LEU A 152 2.98 -7.71 15.10
CA LEU A 152 1.98 -7.07 15.93
C LEU A 152 2.52 -6.84 17.36
N SER A 153 1.61 -6.53 18.28
CA SER A 153 1.96 -6.27 19.67
C SER A 153 2.65 -7.47 20.34
N GLY A 154 3.68 -7.20 21.09
CA GLY A 154 4.43 -8.26 21.79
C GLY A 154 5.08 -9.21 20.78
N SER A 155 4.82 -10.51 20.94
CA SER A 155 5.29 -11.56 20.04
C SER A 155 4.26 -11.98 18.99
N ASP A 156 3.11 -11.31 18.92
CA ASP A 156 2.06 -11.65 17.98
C ASP A 156 2.50 -11.40 16.54
N ARG A 157 2.11 -12.31 15.66
CA ARG A 157 2.39 -12.24 14.22
C ARG A 157 1.12 -12.51 13.46
N LEU A 158 0.82 -11.69 12.47
CA LEU A 158 -0.23 -11.95 11.51
C LEU A 158 0.41 -12.58 10.28
N CYS A 159 0.40 -13.91 10.22
CA CYS A 159 1.01 -14.67 9.13
C CYS A 159 0.16 -14.60 7.87
N LEU A 160 0.79 -14.80 6.71
CA LEU A 160 0.11 -14.88 5.43
C LEU A 160 -0.95 -15.99 5.41
N SER A 161 -0.66 -17.14 6.03
CA SER A 161 -1.64 -18.22 6.23
C SER A 161 -2.88 -17.77 6.99
N ASP A 162 -2.71 -16.93 8.03
CA ASP A 162 -3.84 -16.37 8.77
C ASP A 162 -4.67 -15.45 7.88
N ILE A 163 -4.01 -14.54 7.17
CA ILE A 163 -4.66 -13.56 6.29
C ILE A 163 -5.51 -14.27 5.21
N ILE A 164 -4.95 -15.27 4.53
CA ILE A 164 -5.63 -16.03 3.47
C ILE A 164 -6.82 -16.83 4.02
N SER A 165 -6.75 -17.26 5.28
CA SER A 165 -7.84 -18.01 5.92
C SER A 165 -8.97 -17.12 6.45
N LEU A 166 -8.78 -15.78 6.47
CA LEU A 166 -9.82 -14.85 6.90
C LEU A 166 -10.93 -14.77 5.82
N ASP A 167 -12.18 -14.76 6.27
CA ASP A 167 -13.32 -14.34 5.45
C ASP A 167 -13.44 -12.82 5.54
N LEU A 168 -13.16 -12.13 4.44
CA LEU A 168 -13.11 -10.68 4.33
C LEU A 168 -14.12 -10.17 3.28
N PRO A 169 -15.43 -10.25 3.54
CA PRO A 169 -16.46 -10.05 2.53
C PRO A 169 -16.53 -8.61 1.99
N VAL A 170 -15.94 -7.65 2.68
CA VAL A 170 -15.99 -6.21 2.33
C VAL A 170 -14.62 -5.63 1.99
N ALA A 171 -13.60 -6.48 1.83
CA ALA A 171 -12.23 -6.05 1.59
C ALA A 171 -12.08 -5.32 0.23
N GLU A 172 -11.59 -4.10 0.26
CA GLU A 172 -11.35 -3.27 -0.93
C GLU A 172 -9.87 -2.91 -1.07
N LEU A 173 -9.29 -2.27 -0.04
CA LEU A 173 -7.94 -1.73 -0.08
C LEU A 173 -7.11 -2.20 1.12
N ALA A 174 -5.91 -2.71 0.85
CA ALA A 174 -4.86 -2.87 1.86
C ALA A 174 -3.67 -1.97 1.54
N PHE A 175 -3.24 -1.17 2.51
CA PHE A 175 -2.01 -0.37 2.43
C PHE A 175 -0.99 -0.95 3.41
N LEU A 176 0.08 -1.52 2.87
CA LEU A 176 1.17 -2.13 3.64
C LEU A 176 2.35 -1.16 3.71
N SER A 177 2.32 -0.25 4.67
CA SER A 177 3.46 0.60 5.04
C SER A 177 4.37 -0.17 6.01
N ALA A 178 4.76 -1.39 5.60
CA ALA A 178 5.56 -2.29 6.38
C ALA A 178 6.96 -2.38 5.79
N CYS A 179 7.94 -1.85 6.50
CA CYS A 179 9.33 -2.02 6.11
C CYS A 179 9.72 -3.49 6.25
N GLN A 180 10.27 -4.08 5.19
CA GLN A 180 10.94 -5.36 5.31
C GLN A 180 12.24 -5.15 6.07
N THR A 181 12.31 -5.64 7.28
CA THR A 181 13.58 -5.87 7.94
C THR A 181 14.19 -7.14 7.36
N ALA A 182 14.75 -7.06 6.16
CA ALA A 182 15.65 -8.09 5.64
C ALA A 182 16.92 -8.08 6.50
N THR A 183 16.90 -8.80 7.59
CA THR A 183 18.10 -9.15 8.33
C THR A 183 18.76 -10.34 7.64
N GLY A 184 19.66 -10.06 6.71
CA GLY A 184 20.59 -11.06 6.18
C GLY A 184 20.54 -11.25 4.68
N ILE A 185 21.68 -11.00 4.06
CA ILE A 185 22.21 -11.50 2.78
C ILE A 185 21.13 -11.83 1.71
N GLY A 186 20.86 -10.88 0.83
CA GLY A 186 20.39 -11.19 -0.52
C GLY A 186 18.97 -11.76 -0.62
N SER A 187 18.01 -11.20 0.09
CA SER A 187 16.59 -11.52 -0.17
C SER A 187 16.23 -11.04 -1.57
N LEU A 188 15.84 -12.00 -2.41
CA LEU A 188 15.48 -11.77 -3.79
C LEU A 188 14.22 -10.85 -3.87
N PRO A 189 14.16 -9.93 -4.83
CA PRO A 189 13.01 -9.01 -5.02
C PRO A 189 11.65 -9.70 -5.23
N SER A 190 11.62 -11.01 -5.47
CA SER A 190 10.38 -11.80 -5.61
C SER A 190 9.54 -11.93 -4.33
N GLU A 191 10.11 -11.54 -3.18
CA GLU A 191 9.47 -11.77 -1.87
C GLU A 191 8.34 -10.77 -1.58
N TRP A 192 8.35 -9.56 -2.15
CA TRP A 192 7.28 -8.58 -2.00
C TRP A 192 5.93 -9.07 -2.54
N MET A 193 5.97 -9.95 -3.55
CA MET A 193 4.74 -10.55 -4.08
C MET A 193 3.99 -11.39 -3.03
N HIS A 194 4.66 -11.90 -2.01
CA HIS A 194 4.01 -12.81 -1.08
C HIS A 194 3.01 -12.12 -0.16
N LEU A 195 3.36 -11.03 0.53
CA LEU A 195 2.38 -10.33 1.39
C LEU A 195 1.32 -9.58 0.57
N GLY A 196 1.70 -8.84 -0.46
CA GLY A 196 0.75 -8.14 -1.32
C GLY A 196 -0.17 -9.10 -2.07
N ALA A 197 0.38 -10.16 -2.69
CA ALA A 197 -0.42 -11.19 -3.34
C ALA A 197 -1.32 -11.94 -2.35
N GLY A 198 -0.85 -12.17 -1.13
CA GLY A 198 -1.65 -12.78 -0.08
C GLY A 198 -2.85 -11.92 0.32
N MET A 199 -2.69 -10.61 0.41
CA MET A 199 -3.82 -9.70 0.59
C MET A 199 -4.82 -9.79 -0.57
N ASN A 200 -4.34 -9.87 -1.83
CA ASN A 200 -5.23 -10.07 -2.96
C ASN A 200 -5.96 -11.43 -2.90
N ILE A 201 -5.26 -12.52 -2.50
CA ILE A 201 -5.87 -13.85 -2.32
C ILE A 201 -6.92 -13.82 -1.20
N ALA A 202 -6.66 -13.09 -0.11
CA ALA A 202 -7.60 -12.92 1.00
C ALA A 202 -8.84 -12.08 0.66
N GLY A 203 -8.88 -11.45 -0.53
CA GLY A 203 -10.03 -10.73 -1.03
C GLY A 203 -9.84 -9.22 -1.21
N PHE A 204 -8.70 -8.64 -0.82
CA PHE A 204 -8.43 -7.23 -1.12
C PHE A 204 -8.22 -7.05 -2.61
N ARG A 205 -9.04 -6.18 -3.21
CA ARG A 205 -9.02 -5.91 -4.65
C ARG A 205 -7.81 -5.08 -5.06
N SER A 206 -7.36 -4.25 -4.16
CA SER A 206 -6.31 -3.27 -4.34
C SER A 206 -5.34 -3.33 -3.16
N VAL A 207 -4.05 -3.42 -3.45
CA VAL A 207 -3.02 -3.43 -2.42
C VAL A 207 -1.92 -2.44 -2.78
N ILE A 208 -1.61 -1.53 -1.88
CA ILE A 208 -0.42 -0.69 -1.91
C ILE A 208 0.61 -1.33 -1.00
N ALA A 209 1.81 -1.57 -1.50
CA ALA A 209 2.88 -2.23 -0.76
C ALA A 209 4.25 -1.62 -1.11
N THR A 210 5.30 -2.11 -0.47
CA THR A 210 6.67 -1.68 -0.74
C THR A 210 7.56 -2.86 -1.14
N LEU A 211 8.37 -2.68 -2.18
CA LEU A 211 9.33 -3.69 -2.69
C LEU A 211 10.48 -3.94 -1.72
N TRP A 212 10.90 -2.91 -1.00
CA TRP A 212 11.96 -2.96 0.01
C TRP A 212 11.70 -1.91 1.08
N SER A 213 12.59 -1.85 2.07
CA SER A 213 12.49 -0.92 3.19
C SER A 213 12.47 0.53 2.73
N ILE A 214 11.54 1.30 3.25
CA ILE A 214 11.38 2.73 3.02
C ILE A 214 11.87 3.53 4.22
N ALA A 215 12.25 4.78 3.99
CA ALA A 215 12.62 5.66 5.10
C ALA A 215 11.38 6.08 5.88
N ASP A 216 11.42 5.95 7.22
CA ASP A 216 10.35 6.32 8.15
C ASP A 216 9.85 7.77 7.95
N SER A 217 10.72 8.66 7.44
CA SER A 217 10.38 10.05 7.18
C SER A 217 9.51 10.28 5.94
N HIS A 218 9.45 9.31 5.03
CA HIS A 218 8.72 9.43 3.77
C HIS A 218 7.32 8.79 3.84
N ALA A 219 7.18 7.70 4.58
CA ALA A 219 5.94 6.94 4.68
C ALA A 219 4.73 7.79 5.09
N PRO A 220 4.80 8.66 6.12
CA PRO A 220 3.66 9.48 6.53
C PRO A 220 3.15 10.44 5.45
N GLU A 221 4.06 10.98 4.62
CA GLU A 221 3.69 11.89 3.55
C GLU A 221 3.03 11.15 2.37
N VAL A 222 3.62 10.05 1.95
CA VAL A 222 3.07 9.21 0.87
C VAL A 222 1.69 8.69 1.25
N ALA A 223 1.53 8.16 2.45
CA ALA A 223 0.26 7.66 2.94
C ALA A 223 -0.80 8.79 2.97
N ALA A 224 -0.50 9.94 3.56
CA ALA A 224 -1.45 11.06 3.63
C ALA A 224 -1.91 11.53 2.24
N VAL A 225 -0.97 11.67 1.29
CA VAL A 225 -1.33 12.07 -0.08
C VAL A 225 -2.15 10.99 -0.77
N ALA A 226 -1.80 9.72 -0.63
CA ALA A 226 -2.55 8.61 -1.21
C ALA A 226 -3.99 8.58 -0.68
N TYR A 227 -4.20 8.67 0.64
CA TYR A 227 -5.55 8.70 1.23
C TYR A 227 -6.36 9.91 0.79
N ARG A 228 -5.74 11.08 0.70
CA ARG A 228 -6.40 12.28 0.16
C ARG A 228 -6.89 12.07 -1.28
N GLU A 229 -6.08 11.49 -2.13
CA GLU A 229 -6.46 11.22 -3.52
C GLU A 229 -7.53 10.12 -3.63
N LEU A 230 -7.42 9.05 -2.82
CA LEU A 230 -8.43 8.01 -2.73
C LEU A 230 -9.82 8.56 -2.37
N LEU A 231 -9.88 9.45 -1.38
CA LEU A 231 -11.14 10.06 -0.93
C LEU A 231 -11.71 11.02 -1.97
N LYS A 232 -10.90 11.77 -2.72
CA LYS A 232 -11.36 12.63 -3.82
C LYS A 232 -12.02 11.82 -4.95
N HIS A 233 -11.40 10.73 -5.38
CA HIS A 233 -11.94 9.88 -6.45
C HIS A 233 -13.26 9.23 -6.05
N ARG A 234 -13.40 8.89 -4.77
CA ARG A 234 -14.63 8.33 -4.23
C ARG A 234 -15.84 9.25 -4.33
N THR A 235 -15.64 10.56 -4.20
CA THR A 235 -16.73 11.56 -4.27
C THR A 235 -17.15 11.88 -5.70
N MET A 236 -16.27 11.64 -6.69
CA MET A 236 -16.53 11.99 -8.08
C MET A 236 -17.12 10.85 -8.92
N ASP A 237 -16.72 9.61 -8.62
CA ASP A 237 -17.21 8.43 -9.33
C ASP A 237 -17.60 7.36 -8.31
N GLN A 238 -18.89 7.12 -8.16
CA GLN A 238 -19.49 6.39 -7.03
C GLN A 238 -19.06 4.92 -6.92
N ASN A 239 -18.23 4.37 -7.83
CA ASN A 239 -18.03 2.93 -7.90
C ASN A 239 -16.57 2.43 -7.98
N THR A 240 -15.57 3.26 -8.18
CA THR A 240 -14.19 2.75 -8.28
C THR A 240 -13.18 3.63 -7.55
N VAL A 241 -12.50 3.03 -6.58
CA VAL A 241 -11.32 3.62 -5.94
C VAL A 241 -10.13 3.36 -6.86
N ASN A 242 -9.64 4.37 -7.56
CA ASN A 242 -8.44 4.20 -8.38
C ASN A 242 -7.17 4.39 -7.54
N SER A 243 -6.83 3.35 -6.79
CA SER A 243 -5.69 3.34 -5.87
C SER A 243 -4.34 3.36 -6.59
N ALA A 244 -4.24 2.83 -7.80
CA ALA A 244 -3.04 2.95 -8.62
C ALA A 244 -2.75 4.42 -8.97
N GLN A 245 -3.77 5.19 -9.35
CA GLN A 245 -3.62 6.63 -9.62
C GLN A 245 -3.36 7.44 -8.35
N ALA A 246 -4.02 7.10 -7.24
CA ALA A 246 -3.77 7.74 -5.95
C ALA A 246 -2.31 7.55 -5.51
N LEU A 247 -1.80 6.32 -5.60
CA LEU A 247 -0.39 6.04 -5.32
C LEU A 247 0.55 6.77 -6.29
N HIS A 248 0.24 6.75 -7.59
CA HIS A 248 1.04 7.45 -8.59
C HIS A 248 1.24 8.94 -8.24
N LYS A 249 0.15 9.62 -7.85
CA LYS A 249 0.21 11.02 -7.41
C LYS A 249 0.99 11.20 -6.11
N ALA A 250 0.80 10.31 -5.13
CA ALA A 250 1.53 10.34 -3.87
C ALA A 250 3.04 10.20 -4.10
N VAL A 251 3.44 9.24 -4.92
CA VAL A 251 4.84 9.03 -5.29
C VAL A 251 5.39 10.20 -6.11
N ALA A 252 4.59 10.84 -6.96
CA ALA A 252 5.01 12.04 -7.70
C ALA A 252 5.32 13.21 -6.75
N VAL A 253 4.57 13.37 -5.65
CA VAL A 253 4.88 14.36 -4.60
C VAL A 253 6.22 14.05 -3.94
N LEU A 254 6.42 12.79 -3.54
CA LEU A 254 7.70 12.35 -2.96
C LEU A 254 8.86 12.59 -3.92
N ARG A 255 8.75 12.18 -5.20
CA ARG A 255 9.76 12.35 -6.25
C ARG A 255 10.17 13.81 -6.46
N LYS A 256 9.21 14.76 -6.39
CA LYS A 256 9.53 16.20 -6.44
C LYS A 256 10.36 16.67 -5.27
N LYS A 257 10.18 16.06 -4.11
CA LYS A 257 10.87 16.43 -2.87
C LYS A 257 12.29 15.88 -2.80
N VAL A 258 12.45 14.58 -3.16
CA VAL A 258 13.74 13.88 -3.01
C VAL A 258 14.58 13.88 -4.29
N GLY A 259 13.99 14.17 -5.44
CA GLY A 259 14.60 14.04 -6.76
C GLY A 259 14.26 12.71 -7.43
N CYS A 260 14.21 12.72 -8.77
CA CYS A 260 13.86 11.52 -9.55
C CYS A 260 14.95 10.44 -9.55
N GLU A 261 16.19 10.79 -9.17
CA GLU A 261 17.31 9.88 -9.09
C GLU A 261 17.46 9.20 -7.72
N ASP A 262 16.72 9.64 -6.71
CA ASP A 262 16.65 8.96 -5.41
C ASP A 262 15.72 7.74 -5.49
N PHE A 263 16.15 6.72 -6.24
CA PHE A 263 15.39 5.50 -6.47
C PHE A 263 15.06 4.73 -5.19
N LEU A 264 15.90 4.83 -4.18
CA LEU A 264 15.65 4.13 -2.91
C LEU A 264 14.47 4.72 -2.16
N ALA A 265 14.17 5.99 -2.37
CA ALA A 265 13.08 6.66 -1.68
C ALA A 265 11.70 6.39 -2.30
N TRP A 266 11.55 6.41 -3.63
CA TRP A 266 10.24 6.42 -4.28
C TRP A 266 9.89 5.14 -5.06
N VAL A 267 10.88 4.43 -5.60
CA VAL A 267 10.65 3.19 -6.37
C VAL A 267 10.04 2.06 -5.53
N PRO A 268 10.29 1.93 -4.22
CA PRO A 268 9.68 0.85 -3.45
C PRO A 268 8.15 0.80 -3.53
N TYR A 269 7.49 1.93 -3.66
CA TYR A 269 6.03 1.97 -3.60
C TYR A 269 5.39 1.42 -4.86
N ILE A 270 4.61 0.35 -4.70
CA ILE A 270 3.90 -0.32 -5.77
C ILE A 270 2.42 -0.51 -5.45
N HIS A 271 1.63 -0.63 -6.50
CA HIS A 271 0.24 -1.04 -6.45
C HIS A 271 0.07 -2.42 -7.09
N THR A 272 -0.77 -3.28 -6.48
CA THR A 272 -1.20 -4.55 -7.06
C THR A 272 -2.71 -4.68 -7.04
N GLY A 273 -3.29 -5.37 -8.03
CA GLY A 273 -4.73 -5.56 -8.14
C GLY A 273 -5.41 -4.51 -9.02
N ILE A 274 -6.71 -4.33 -8.82
CA ILE A 274 -7.59 -3.49 -9.64
C ILE A 274 -8.22 -2.35 -8.81
#